data_8bb5b85b9c98a58098fb2ac770419625
#
_entry.id   8bb5b85b9c98a58098fb2ac770419625
#
_cell.length_a   1.000
_cell.length_b   1.000
_cell.length_c   1.000
_cell.angle_alpha   90.00
_cell.angle_beta   90.00
_cell.angle_gamma   90.00
#
_symmetry.space_group_name_H-M   'P 1'
#
loop_
_entity.id
_entity.type
_entity.pdbx_description
1 polymer ?
#
loop_
_entity_poly.entity_id
_entity_poly.type
_entity_poly.pdbx_seq_one_letter_code
_entity_poly.pdbx_strand_id
1 'polypeptide(L)'
;MRASLSLKHLLSAVCLLLTVGAYPAAAGQQDHQYSSADVQAGLRLYTSECALCHGPNGDLMSGIDLRRGRFRRAVSDDDLARVITGGVPDAGMPSFSKLQAADVTALVAFIRAGFDVSGAAVKIGDPARGKTLFAGKAACASCHRVNGVGPRTAPDLSDIGASRTAPALQRSLLDPSSAMWPINRPVRITTRDGKTFRGRRLNEDSYTVQIIDEQERLLTFVKADLRELEVSTKSTMPPATGLSSEELSDVIAYLLTLK
;
A
#
# COMPACT_ATOMS: atom_id res chain seq x y z
N MET A 1 -67.43 46.23 -42.90
CA MET A 1 -66.99 47.23 -41.94
C MET A 1 -65.86 46.65 -41.10
N ARG A 2 -64.77 47.36 -41.02
CA ARG A 2 -63.49 46.94 -40.50
C ARG A 2 -63.46 46.95 -38.98
N ALA A 3 -62.90 45.92 -38.34
CA ALA A 3 -62.40 46.02 -36.98
C ALA A 3 -61.05 45.30 -36.88
N SER A 4 -60.03 46.12 -36.69
CA SER A 4 -58.63 45.72 -36.49
C SER A 4 -58.47 45.28 -35.04
N LEU A 5 -57.94 44.08 -34.76
CA LEU A 5 -57.45 43.69 -33.47
C LEU A 5 -55.94 43.65 -33.48
N SER A 6 -55.38 44.52 -32.67
CA SER A 6 -53.95 44.62 -32.39
C SER A 6 -53.49 43.49 -31.46
N LEU A 7 -52.54 42.67 -31.93
CA LEU A 7 -51.96 41.62 -31.14
C LEU A 7 -50.69 42.15 -30.49
N LYS A 8 -50.80 42.44 -29.19
CA LYS A 8 -49.60 42.75 -28.39
C LYS A 8 -48.98 41.47 -27.85
N HIS A 9 -47.81 41.16 -28.36
CA HIS A 9 -47.00 40.05 -27.90
C HIS A 9 -46.45 40.30 -26.50
N LEU A 10 -46.89 39.51 -25.53
CA LEU A 10 -46.19 39.37 -24.25
C LEU A 10 -45.10 38.28 -24.42
N LEU A 11 -43.87 38.73 -24.59
CA LEU A 11 -42.70 37.87 -24.43
C LEU A 11 -42.39 37.71 -22.95
N SER A 12 -42.85 36.64 -22.33
CA SER A 12 -42.37 36.20 -21.03
C SER A 12 -41.03 35.47 -21.20
N ALA A 13 -39.97 36.18 -20.93
CA ALA A 13 -38.64 35.59 -20.79
C ALA A 13 -38.58 34.77 -19.49
N VAL A 14 -38.66 33.44 -19.61
CA VAL A 14 -38.36 32.50 -18.51
C VAL A 14 -36.85 32.45 -18.42
N CYS A 15 -36.26 33.19 -17.47
CA CYS A 15 -34.86 32.96 -17.04
C CYS A 15 -34.76 31.66 -16.28
N LEU A 16 -34.33 30.60 -16.97
CA LEU A 16 -33.97 29.33 -16.34
C LEU A 16 -32.63 29.56 -15.63
N LEU A 17 -32.64 29.87 -14.34
CA LEU A 17 -31.45 29.88 -13.50
C LEU A 17 -30.95 28.44 -13.34
N LEU A 18 -29.99 28.07 -14.16
CA LEU A 18 -29.16 26.89 -13.97
C LEU A 18 -28.32 27.10 -12.71
N THR A 19 -28.84 26.67 -11.57
CA THR A 19 -28.01 26.49 -10.37
C THR A 19 -27.05 25.35 -10.66
N VAL A 20 -25.84 25.67 -11.07
CA VAL A 20 -24.71 24.75 -11.07
C VAL A 20 -24.46 24.43 -9.60
N GLY A 21 -25.03 23.31 -9.16
CA GLY A 21 -24.72 22.73 -7.85
C GLY A 21 -23.20 22.45 -7.83
N ALA A 22 -22.46 23.24 -7.05
CA ALA A 22 -21.10 22.89 -6.72
C ALA A 22 -21.17 21.55 -5.95
N TYR A 23 -20.89 20.46 -6.64
CA TYR A 23 -20.59 19.20 -5.97
C TYR A 23 -19.37 19.50 -5.09
N PRO A 24 -19.41 19.18 -3.77
CA PRO A 24 -18.22 19.27 -2.96
C PRO A 24 -17.19 18.37 -3.66
N ALA A 25 -16.07 18.96 -4.07
CA ALA A 25 -14.92 18.20 -4.50
C ALA A 25 -14.69 17.15 -3.41
N ALA A 26 -14.69 15.88 -3.79
CA ALA A 26 -14.29 14.80 -2.90
C ALA A 26 -13.01 15.29 -2.23
N ALA A 27 -13.01 15.34 -0.89
CA ALA A 27 -11.83 15.72 -0.13
C ALA A 27 -10.72 14.80 -0.61
N GLY A 28 -9.85 15.33 -1.47
CA GLY A 28 -8.67 14.64 -1.92
C GLY A 28 -7.99 14.15 -0.66
N GLN A 29 -7.62 12.91 -0.65
CA GLN A 29 -6.80 12.32 0.39
C GLN A 29 -5.65 13.29 0.61
N GLN A 30 -5.70 14.07 1.71
CA GLN A 30 -4.66 15.03 2.03
C GLN A 30 -3.39 14.21 2.12
N ASP A 31 -2.44 14.52 1.27
CA ASP A 31 -1.09 13.95 1.30
C ASP A 31 -0.46 14.50 2.58
N HIS A 32 -0.69 13.77 3.70
CA HIS A 32 -0.22 14.17 5.02
C HIS A 32 1.30 14.02 5.03
N GLN A 33 1.97 15.12 4.75
CA GLN A 33 3.41 15.23 4.92
C GLN A 33 3.68 15.45 6.41
N TYR A 34 4.09 14.38 7.08
CA TYR A 34 4.49 14.46 8.48
C TYR A 34 5.91 15.04 8.59
N SER A 35 6.14 15.86 9.61
CA SER A 35 7.48 16.37 9.86
C SER A 35 8.45 15.24 10.23
N SER A 36 9.71 15.34 9.83
CA SER A 36 10.73 14.35 10.24
C SER A 36 10.91 14.30 11.76
N ALA A 37 10.67 15.40 12.45
CA ALA A 37 10.72 15.47 13.91
C ALA A 37 9.60 14.61 14.54
N ASP A 38 8.37 14.70 14.02
CA ASP A 38 7.24 13.88 14.49
C ASP A 38 7.47 12.40 14.19
N VAL A 39 7.95 12.07 12.99
CA VAL A 39 8.26 10.67 12.61
C VAL A 39 9.34 10.08 13.54
N GLN A 40 10.40 10.85 13.87
CA GLN A 40 11.42 10.38 14.79
C GLN A 40 10.94 10.31 16.25
N ALA A 41 10.08 11.24 16.68
CA ALA A 41 9.43 11.16 17.99
C ALA A 41 8.54 9.92 18.07
N GLY A 42 7.74 9.68 17.03
CA GLY A 42 6.91 8.49 16.90
C GLY A 42 7.68 7.18 16.91
N LEU A 43 8.87 7.12 16.28
CA LEU A 43 9.74 5.94 16.37
C LEU A 43 10.12 5.64 17.84
N ARG A 44 10.52 6.64 18.59
CA ARG A 44 10.92 6.45 20.01
C ARG A 44 9.76 5.91 20.83
N LEU A 45 8.58 6.54 20.69
CA LEU A 45 7.36 6.11 21.37
C LEU A 45 6.90 4.71 20.92
N TYR A 46 6.96 4.44 19.62
CA TYR A 46 6.61 3.12 19.09
C TYR A 46 7.51 2.03 19.68
N THR A 47 8.81 2.30 19.77
CA THR A 47 9.78 1.34 20.29
C THR A 47 9.54 1.01 21.76
N SER A 48 9.18 2.02 22.58
CA SER A 48 8.92 1.81 24.01
C SER A 48 7.54 1.23 24.31
N GLU A 49 6.49 1.68 23.61
CA GLU A 49 5.10 1.42 23.97
C GLU A 49 4.43 0.35 23.11
N CYS A 50 4.86 0.20 21.84
CA CYS A 50 4.08 -0.57 20.85
C CYS A 50 4.82 -1.82 20.35
N ALA A 51 6.16 -1.75 20.25
CA ALA A 51 6.97 -2.77 19.58
C ALA A 51 6.91 -4.14 20.30
N LEU A 52 6.63 -4.18 21.60
CA LEU A 52 6.50 -5.45 22.35
C LEU A 52 5.39 -6.33 21.77
N CYS A 53 4.26 -5.73 21.39
CA CYS A 53 3.12 -6.46 20.84
C CYS A 53 3.10 -6.45 19.31
N HIS A 54 3.39 -5.30 18.70
CA HIS A 54 3.33 -5.13 17.24
C HIS A 54 4.60 -5.55 16.50
N GLY A 55 5.68 -5.82 17.22
CA GLY A 55 7.00 -6.13 16.65
C GLY A 55 7.74 -4.90 16.16
N PRO A 56 9.06 -4.99 15.94
CA PRO A 56 9.87 -3.86 15.48
C PRO A 56 9.50 -3.38 14.08
N ASN A 57 8.84 -4.23 13.28
CA ASN A 57 8.38 -3.91 11.94
C ASN A 57 6.86 -3.64 11.85
N GLY A 58 6.13 -3.70 12.98
CA GLY A 58 4.69 -3.47 12.99
C GLY A 58 3.85 -4.59 12.36
N ASP A 59 4.40 -5.78 12.19
CA ASP A 59 3.82 -6.90 11.43
C ASP A 59 3.63 -8.19 12.27
N LEU A 60 3.84 -8.11 13.59
CA LEU A 60 3.75 -9.28 14.45
C LEU A 60 2.29 -9.71 14.72
N MET A 61 1.34 -8.78 14.74
CA MET A 61 -0.06 -9.08 14.99
C MET A 61 -0.77 -9.59 13.74
N SER A 62 -1.41 -10.77 13.83
CA SER A 62 -2.10 -11.38 12.70
C SER A 62 -3.14 -10.43 12.06
N GLY A 63 -3.04 -10.23 10.75
CA GLY A 63 -3.95 -9.39 9.95
C GLY A 63 -3.77 -7.88 10.14
N ILE A 64 -2.71 -7.45 10.83
CA ILE A 64 -2.29 -6.04 10.98
C ILE A 64 -0.86 -5.92 10.51
N ASP A 65 -0.57 -4.90 9.71
CA ASP A 65 0.79 -4.52 9.32
C ASP A 65 0.86 -3.00 9.33
N LEU A 66 1.31 -2.46 10.46
CA LEU A 66 1.36 -1.01 10.68
C LEU A 66 2.32 -0.33 9.70
N ARG A 67 3.47 -0.97 9.44
CA ARG A 67 4.48 -0.45 8.51
C ARG A 67 3.98 -0.31 7.08
N ARG A 68 3.04 -1.17 6.70
CA ARG A 68 2.47 -1.20 5.34
C ARG A 68 1.11 -0.53 5.25
N GLY A 69 0.65 0.08 6.34
CA GLY A 69 -0.64 0.74 6.38
C GLY A 69 -1.83 -0.24 6.34
N ARG A 70 -1.62 -1.50 6.75
CA ARG A 70 -2.69 -2.49 6.79
C ARG A 70 -3.36 -2.49 8.14
N PHE A 71 -4.53 -1.88 8.20
CA PHE A 71 -5.31 -1.73 9.43
C PHE A 71 -6.66 -2.44 9.31
N ARG A 72 -7.18 -2.94 10.44
CA ARG A 72 -8.53 -3.52 10.50
C ARG A 72 -9.62 -2.48 10.72
N ARG A 73 -9.32 -1.40 11.45
CA ARG A 73 -10.33 -0.46 11.97
C ARG A 73 -10.00 1.01 11.75
N ALA A 74 -8.89 1.33 11.12
CA ALA A 74 -8.44 2.69 10.93
C ALA A 74 -8.24 3.01 9.45
N VAL A 75 -8.94 4.04 8.95
CA VAL A 75 -8.79 4.54 7.59
C VAL A 75 -8.10 5.91 7.61
N SER A 76 -8.51 6.79 8.53
CA SER A 76 -7.97 8.13 8.72
C SER A 76 -6.94 8.19 9.86
N ASP A 77 -6.26 9.33 9.99
CA ASP A 77 -5.38 9.63 11.12
C ASP A 77 -6.15 9.72 12.43
N ASP A 78 -7.35 10.31 12.39
CA ASP A 78 -8.24 10.36 13.55
C ASP A 78 -8.68 8.95 13.99
N ASP A 79 -8.87 8.03 13.06
CA ASP A 79 -9.16 6.65 13.40
C ASP A 79 -7.97 5.99 14.11
N LEU A 80 -6.74 6.21 13.60
CA LEU A 80 -5.53 5.71 14.26
C LEU A 80 -5.37 6.31 15.65
N ALA A 81 -5.56 7.62 15.78
CA ALA A 81 -5.50 8.31 17.06
C ALA A 81 -6.53 7.75 18.05
N ARG A 82 -7.77 7.53 17.63
CA ARG A 82 -8.83 6.92 18.45
C ARG A 82 -8.50 5.49 18.86
N VAL A 83 -7.97 4.68 17.92
CA VAL A 83 -7.54 3.30 18.23
C VAL A 83 -6.38 3.29 19.22
N ILE A 84 -5.41 4.18 19.09
CA ILE A 84 -4.29 4.30 20.04
C ILE A 84 -4.80 4.72 21.42
N THR A 85 -5.56 5.81 21.50
CA THR A 85 -6.01 6.35 22.79
C THR A 85 -7.02 5.46 23.48
N GLY A 86 -7.98 4.89 22.74
CA GLY A 86 -9.02 4.02 23.28
C GLY A 86 -8.61 2.57 23.47
N GLY A 87 -7.61 2.12 22.73
CA GLY A 87 -7.26 0.72 22.66
C GLY A 87 -8.29 -0.13 21.89
N VAL A 88 -8.09 -1.44 21.93
CA VAL A 88 -9.02 -2.46 21.41
C VAL A 88 -9.03 -3.61 22.42
N PRO A 89 -9.72 -3.46 23.57
CA PRO A 89 -9.65 -4.42 24.68
C PRO A 89 -10.01 -5.84 24.27
N ASP A 90 -11.03 -6.01 23.44
CA ASP A 90 -11.47 -7.32 22.93
C ASP A 90 -10.42 -8.03 22.06
N ALA A 91 -9.42 -7.29 21.54
CA ALA A 91 -8.30 -7.83 20.80
C ALA A 91 -6.98 -7.74 21.57
N GLY A 92 -7.02 -7.44 22.87
CA GLY A 92 -5.86 -7.38 23.76
C GLY A 92 -4.99 -6.11 23.62
N MET A 93 -5.40 -5.09 22.86
CA MET A 93 -4.69 -3.82 22.78
C MET A 93 -5.15 -2.90 23.93
N PRO A 94 -4.25 -2.50 24.84
CA PRO A 94 -4.61 -1.60 25.92
C PRO A 94 -4.88 -0.17 25.42
N SER A 95 -5.57 0.60 26.27
CA SER A 95 -5.75 2.05 26.06
C SER A 95 -4.46 2.79 26.41
N PHE A 96 -4.05 3.71 25.53
CA PHE A 96 -2.95 4.65 25.75
C PHE A 96 -3.45 6.07 26.04
N SER A 97 -4.56 6.18 26.76
CA SER A 97 -5.22 7.47 27.08
C SER A 97 -4.35 8.45 27.88
N LYS A 98 -3.23 7.98 28.44
CA LYS A 98 -2.26 8.82 29.17
C LYS A 98 -1.26 9.55 28.27
N LEU A 99 -1.16 9.15 26.99
CA LEU A 99 -0.30 9.85 26.04
C LEU A 99 -0.83 11.25 25.78
N GLN A 100 0.08 12.19 25.64
CA GLN A 100 -0.29 13.56 25.24
C GLN A 100 -0.72 13.57 23.77
N ALA A 101 -1.53 14.54 23.37
CA ALA A 101 -1.98 14.66 21.98
C ALA A 101 -0.81 14.72 20.98
N ALA A 102 0.29 15.39 21.34
CA ALA A 102 1.50 15.46 20.52
C ALA A 102 2.15 14.07 20.34
N ASP A 103 2.16 13.23 21.38
CA ASP A 103 2.70 11.87 21.32
C ASP A 103 1.86 10.98 20.39
N VAL A 104 0.55 11.10 20.48
CA VAL A 104 -0.37 10.39 19.59
C VAL A 104 -0.17 10.82 18.13
N THR A 105 -0.04 12.13 17.89
CA THR A 105 0.26 12.68 16.56
C THR A 105 1.59 12.13 16.02
N ALA A 106 2.63 12.08 16.85
CA ALA A 106 3.92 11.54 16.48
C ALA A 106 3.85 10.03 16.14
N LEU A 107 3.12 9.24 16.92
CA LEU A 107 2.88 7.83 16.62
C LEU A 107 2.15 7.64 15.30
N VAL A 108 1.09 8.41 15.05
CA VAL A 108 0.36 8.41 13.77
C VAL A 108 1.30 8.77 12.63
N ALA A 109 2.11 9.81 12.77
CA ALA A 109 3.10 10.24 11.78
C ALA A 109 4.09 9.11 11.44
N PHE A 110 4.64 8.44 12.45
CA PHE A 110 5.57 7.32 12.25
C PHE A 110 4.92 6.13 11.53
N ILE A 111 3.70 5.77 11.93
CA ILE A 111 2.94 4.67 11.31
C ILE A 111 2.60 5.02 9.85
N ARG A 112 2.12 6.23 9.59
CA ARG A 112 1.77 6.69 8.23
C ARG A 112 2.98 6.86 7.32
N ALA A 113 4.13 7.26 7.88
CA ALA A 113 5.40 7.24 7.16
C ALA A 113 5.88 5.81 6.82
N GLY A 114 5.11 4.78 7.20
CA GLY A 114 5.50 3.40 6.95
C GLY A 114 6.80 3.00 7.64
N PHE A 115 7.08 3.59 8.81
CA PHE A 115 8.31 3.38 9.60
C PHE A 115 9.57 3.96 8.92
N ASP A 116 9.39 4.88 7.98
CA ASP A 116 10.50 5.57 7.35
C ASP A 116 10.87 6.83 8.14
N VAL A 117 11.96 6.74 8.87
CA VAL A 117 12.47 7.82 9.72
C VAL A 117 13.23 8.91 8.95
N SER A 118 13.47 8.74 7.66
CA SER A 118 14.11 9.77 6.85
C SER A 118 13.24 11.04 6.80
N GLY A 119 11.93 10.88 7.01
CA GLY A 119 10.95 11.97 6.97
C GLY A 119 10.93 12.70 5.62
N ALA A 120 11.57 12.10 4.60
CA ALA A 120 11.55 12.67 3.27
C ALA A 120 10.13 12.60 2.72
N ALA A 121 9.58 13.76 2.40
CA ALA A 121 8.30 13.86 1.74
C ALA A 121 8.36 13.09 0.42
N VAL A 122 7.45 12.12 0.25
CA VAL A 122 7.34 11.39 -1.01
C VAL A 122 6.58 12.27 -1.99
N LYS A 123 7.28 12.73 -3.02
CA LYS A 123 6.65 13.47 -4.11
C LYS A 123 5.72 12.53 -4.88
N ILE A 124 4.47 12.93 -5.04
CA ILE A 124 3.49 12.22 -5.88
C ILE A 124 3.50 12.87 -7.25
N GLY A 125 3.70 12.05 -8.27
CA GLY A 125 3.78 12.47 -9.67
C GLY A 125 2.47 12.33 -10.44
N ASP A 126 2.58 12.10 -11.73
CA ASP A 126 1.46 11.91 -12.65
C ASP A 126 1.13 10.42 -12.83
N PRO A 127 -0.08 9.97 -12.48
CA PRO A 127 -0.43 8.55 -12.56
C PRO A 127 -0.53 8.02 -13.99
N ALA A 128 -0.82 8.86 -14.98
CA ALA A 128 -0.91 8.41 -16.39
C ALA A 128 0.50 8.13 -16.95
N ARG A 129 1.48 9.01 -16.65
CA ARG A 129 2.88 8.74 -16.95
C ARG A 129 3.38 7.53 -16.19
N GLY A 130 3.01 7.41 -14.90
CA GLY A 130 3.37 6.26 -14.07
C GLY A 130 2.87 4.93 -14.64
N LYS A 131 1.65 4.89 -15.18
CA LYS A 131 1.12 3.70 -15.87
C LYS A 131 1.95 3.34 -17.10
N THR A 132 2.36 4.33 -17.88
CA THR A 132 3.21 4.11 -19.06
C THR A 132 4.59 3.59 -18.66
N LEU A 133 5.18 4.16 -17.60
CA LEU A 133 6.47 3.69 -17.05
C LEU A 133 6.37 2.27 -16.51
N PHE A 134 5.30 1.95 -15.79
CA PHE A 134 5.04 0.62 -15.22
C PHE A 134 5.04 -0.48 -16.29
N ALA A 135 4.37 -0.23 -17.43
CA ALA A 135 4.32 -1.16 -18.55
C ALA A 135 5.59 -1.17 -19.43
N GLY A 136 6.28 -0.03 -19.49
CA GLY A 136 7.43 0.20 -20.39
C GLY A 136 8.77 0.18 -19.65
N LYS A 137 9.39 1.35 -19.51
CA LYS A 137 10.77 1.52 -19.01
C LYS A 137 11.05 0.82 -17.68
N ALA A 138 10.11 0.86 -16.73
CA ALA A 138 10.26 0.24 -15.42
C ALA A 138 10.03 -1.28 -15.43
N ALA A 139 9.48 -1.82 -16.51
CA ALA A 139 9.24 -3.25 -16.75
C ALA A 139 8.47 -3.99 -15.62
N CYS A 140 7.70 -3.26 -14.79
CA CYS A 140 6.99 -3.85 -13.64
C CYS A 140 5.95 -4.89 -14.10
N ALA A 141 5.26 -4.62 -15.23
CA ALA A 141 4.27 -5.50 -15.82
C ALA A 141 4.82 -6.85 -16.30
N SER A 142 6.15 -7.00 -16.43
CA SER A 142 6.78 -8.27 -16.80
C SER A 142 6.69 -9.33 -15.69
N CYS A 143 6.47 -8.90 -14.44
CA CYS A 143 6.40 -9.77 -13.27
C CYS A 143 5.09 -9.61 -12.49
N HIS A 144 4.52 -8.39 -12.46
CA HIS A 144 3.35 -8.06 -11.67
C HIS A 144 2.06 -8.05 -12.50
N ARG A 145 1.02 -8.62 -11.91
CA ARG A 145 -0.36 -8.55 -12.40
C ARG A 145 -1.05 -7.31 -11.86
N VAL A 146 -1.89 -6.68 -12.70
CA VAL A 146 -2.82 -5.60 -12.33
C VAL A 146 -4.16 -5.85 -13.00
N ASN A 147 -5.25 -5.87 -12.25
CA ASN A 147 -6.63 -6.05 -12.75
C ASN A 147 -6.77 -7.27 -13.69
N GLY A 148 -6.16 -8.39 -13.29
CA GLY A 148 -6.23 -9.63 -14.05
C GLY A 148 -5.25 -9.71 -15.25
N VAL A 149 -4.53 -8.64 -15.58
CA VAL A 149 -3.57 -8.59 -16.70
C VAL A 149 -2.14 -8.69 -16.16
N GLY A 150 -1.33 -9.55 -16.76
CA GLY A 150 0.07 -9.80 -16.40
C GLY A 150 0.28 -11.14 -15.69
N PRO A 151 1.56 -11.53 -15.49
CA PRO A 151 1.93 -12.80 -14.88
C PRO A 151 1.64 -12.83 -13.37
N ARG A 152 1.67 -14.03 -12.79
CA ARG A 152 1.47 -14.30 -11.36
C ARG A 152 2.75 -14.61 -10.60
N THR A 153 3.89 -14.51 -11.25
CA THR A 153 5.19 -14.82 -10.66
C THR A 153 5.56 -13.89 -9.50
N ALA A 154 5.08 -12.63 -9.55
CA ALA A 154 5.16 -11.66 -8.45
C ALA A 154 3.78 -11.41 -7.82
N PRO A 155 3.71 -10.72 -6.67
CA PRO A 155 2.43 -10.33 -6.07
C PRO A 155 1.55 -9.53 -7.03
N ASP A 156 0.23 -9.79 -6.97
CA ASP A 156 -0.78 -8.98 -7.64
C ASP A 156 -0.83 -7.58 -7.00
N LEU A 157 -0.84 -6.54 -7.81
CA LEU A 157 -0.84 -5.15 -7.39
C LEU A 157 -2.18 -4.45 -7.60
N SER A 158 -3.25 -5.19 -7.95
CA SER A 158 -4.56 -4.60 -8.25
C SER A 158 -5.11 -3.71 -7.14
N ASP A 159 -4.83 -4.05 -5.87
CA ASP A 159 -5.31 -3.33 -4.69
C ASP A 159 -4.17 -2.68 -3.89
N ILE A 160 -3.01 -2.46 -4.49
CA ILE A 160 -1.82 -2.04 -3.75
C ILE A 160 -1.97 -0.64 -3.16
N GLY A 161 -2.64 0.26 -3.84
CA GLY A 161 -2.88 1.62 -3.39
C GLY A 161 -3.92 1.71 -2.26
N ALA A 162 -4.77 0.68 -2.07
CA ALA A 162 -5.63 0.57 -0.90
C ALA A 162 -4.88 0.03 0.34
N SER A 163 -3.76 -0.67 0.14
CA SER A 163 -3.05 -1.40 1.19
C SER A 163 -1.69 -0.80 1.55
N ARG A 164 -1.19 0.20 0.81
CA ARG A 164 0.14 0.79 1.00
C ARG A 164 0.12 2.31 0.94
N THR A 165 0.90 2.94 1.82
CA THR A 165 1.17 4.37 1.78
C THR A 165 2.25 4.70 0.76
N ALA A 166 2.34 5.97 0.32
CA ALA A 166 3.38 6.41 -0.62
C ALA A 166 4.82 6.13 -0.13
N PRO A 167 5.18 6.40 1.14
CA PRO A 167 6.50 6.03 1.67
C PRO A 167 6.74 4.52 1.67
N ALA A 168 5.74 3.71 1.96
CA ALA A 168 5.88 2.25 1.92
C ALA A 168 6.10 1.74 0.49
N LEU A 169 5.43 2.34 -0.51
CA LEU A 169 5.64 2.04 -1.92
C LEU A 169 7.04 2.47 -2.36
N GLN A 170 7.47 3.69 -2.02
CA GLN A 170 8.82 4.18 -2.35
C GLN A 170 9.89 3.24 -1.81
N ARG A 171 9.79 2.83 -0.54
CA ARG A 171 10.71 1.87 0.05
C ARG A 171 10.71 0.53 -0.69
N SER A 172 9.53 0.02 -1.03
CA SER A 172 9.42 -1.24 -1.77
C SER A 172 10.07 -1.18 -3.15
N LEU A 173 10.05 -0.01 -3.79
CA LEU A 173 10.67 0.22 -5.09
C LEU A 173 12.19 0.40 -4.98
N LEU A 174 12.68 1.08 -3.96
CA LEU A 174 14.11 1.39 -3.79
C LEU A 174 14.88 0.27 -3.05
N ASP A 175 14.25 -0.38 -2.07
CA ASP A 175 14.81 -1.51 -1.33
C ASP A 175 13.76 -2.63 -1.18
N PRO A 176 13.55 -3.41 -2.25
CA PRO A 176 12.55 -4.48 -2.26
C PRO A 176 12.79 -5.55 -1.21
N SER A 177 14.05 -5.78 -0.83
CA SER A 177 14.40 -6.81 0.15
C SER A 177 13.96 -6.44 1.56
N SER A 178 14.14 -5.18 1.97
CA SER A 178 13.73 -4.70 3.30
C SER A 178 12.21 -4.64 3.47
N ALA A 179 11.47 -4.45 2.37
CA ALA A 179 10.01 -4.31 2.37
C ALA A 179 9.26 -5.61 2.05
N MET A 180 9.97 -6.72 1.85
CA MET A 180 9.39 -7.98 1.42
C MET A 180 8.63 -8.70 2.54
N TRP A 181 7.41 -9.12 2.24
CA TRP A 181 6.63 -9.97 3.15
C TRP A 181 7.26 -11.36 3.25
N PRO A 182 7.24 -12.00 4.44
CA PRO A 182 7.70 -13.38 4.59
C PRO A 182 7.07 -14.35 3.59
N ILE A 183 5.76 -14.20 3.31
CA ILE A 183 5.05 -15.05 2.34
C ILE A 183 5.53 -14.86 0.89
N ASN A 184 6.09 -13.70 0.56
CA ASN A 184 6.60 -13.40 -0.78
C ASN A 184 8.10 -13.71 -0.93
N ARG A 185 8.73 -14.28 0.10
CA ARG A 185 10.14 -14.65 0.03
C ARG A 185 10.35 -15.72 -1.04
N PRO A 186 11.31 -15.53 -1.94
CA PRO A 186 11.66 -16.55 -2.91
C PRO A 186 12.18 -17.80 -2.21
N VAL A 187 11.86 -18.96 -2.77
CA VAL A 187 12.36 -20.24 -2.25
C VAL A 187 13.10 -21.00 -3.34
N ARG A 188 14.11 -21.73 -2.89
CA ARG A 188 14.78 -22.79 -3.66
C ARG A 188 14.54 -24.12 -2.97
N ILE A 189 14.00 -25.08 -3.72
CA ILE A 189 13.65 -26.40 -3.24
C ILE A 189 14.50 -27.42 -3.99
N THR A 190 15.17 -28.29 -3.27
CA THR A 190 15.88 -29.42 -3.86
C THR A 190 15.25 -30.73 -3.34
N THR A 191 14.71 -31.52 -4.24
CA THR A 191 14.12 -32.83 -3.94
C THR A 191 15.20 -33.88 -3.70
N ARG A 192 14.86 -35.01 -3.12
CA ARG A 192 15.82 -36.11 -2.83
C ARG A 192 16.43 -36.68 -4.09
N ASP A 193 15.72 -36.66 -5.24
CA ASP A 193 16.24 -37.05 -6.55
C ASP A 193 17.13 -35.98 -7.22
N GLY A 194 17.42 -34.89 -6.52
CA GLY A 194 18.33 -33.84 -6.95
C GLY A 194 17.74 -32.76 -7.85
N LYS A 195 16.45 -32.83 -8.19
CA LYS A 195 15.79 -31.75 -8.96
C LYS A 195 15.67 -30.49 -8.14
N THR A 196 15.89 -29.35 -8.79
CA THR A 196 15.79 -28.03 -8.16
C THR A 196 14.63 -27.25 -8.75
N PHE A 197 13.84 -26.63 -7.85
CA PHE A 197 12.73 -25.76 -8.19
C PHE A 197 12.94 -24.40 -7.52
N ARG A 198 12.51 -23.34 -8.20
CA ARG A 198 12.54 -21.97 -7.69
C ARG A 198 11.20 -21.33 -7.91
N GLY A 199 10.81 -20.46 -6.99
CA GLY A 199 9.55 -19.75 -7.13
C GLY A 199 9.24 -18.89 -5.94
N ARG A 200 8.09 -18.24 -6.02
CA ARG A 200 7.52 -17.47 -4.92
C ARG A 200 6.72 -18.41 -4.03
N ARG A 201 6.96 -18.36 -2.73
CA ARG A 201 6.17 -19.11 -1.76
C ARG A 201 4.75 -18.52 -1.68
N LEU A 202 3.76 -19.38 -1.79
CA LEU A 202 2.34 -19.01 -1.65
C LEU A 202 1.76 -19.42 -0.32
N ASN A 203 2.09 -20.65 0.10
CA ASN A 203 1.64 -21.21 1.37
C ASN A 203 2.69 -22.17 1.92
N GLU A 204 2.68 -22.34 3.24
CA GLU A 204 3.56 -23.26 3.94
C GLU A 204 2.93 -23.64 5.28
N ASP A 205 2.92 -24.94 5.57
CA ASP A 205 2.57 -25.49 6.85
C ASP A 205 3.70 -26.37 7.40
N SER A 206 3.43 -27.16 8.44
CA SER A 206 4.42 -28.06 9.04
C SER A 206 4.86 -29.19 8.08
N TYR A 207 4.06 -29.57 7.10
CA TYR A 207 4.23 -30.73 6.25
C TYR A 207 4.50 -30.40 4.81
N THR A 208 3.95 -29.30 4.31
CA THR A 208 3.98 -28.94 2.88
C THR A 208 4.46 -27.51 2.66
N VAL A 209 4.94 -27.27 1.45
CA VAL A 209 5.20 -25.94 0.91
C VAL A 209 4.62 -25.85 -0.49
N GLN A 210 3.88 -24.77 -0.76
CA GLN A 210 3.35 -24.44 -2.09
C GLN A 210 4.09 -23.25 -2.66
N ILE A 211 4.47 -23.38 -3.93
CA ILE A 211 5.13 -22.31 -4.68
C ILE A 211 4.44 -22.07 -6.02
N ILE A 212 4.61 -20.89 -6.57
CA ILE A 212 4.40 -20.62 -7.97
C ILE A 212 5.77 -20.39 -8.61
N ASP A 213 6.08 -21.16 -9.63
CA ASP A 213 7.37 -21.08 -10.31
C ASP A 213 7.39 -20.01 -11.41
N GLU A 214 8.53 -19.87 -12.09
CA GLU A 214 8.72 -18.89 -13.16
C GLU A 214 7.85 -19.19 -14.41
N GLN A 215 7.35 -20.42 -14.56
CA GLN A 215 6.40 -20.84 -15.60
C GLN A 215 4.94 -20.74 -15.15
N GLU A 216 4.69 -20.07 -14.04
CA GLU A 216 3.37 -19.90 -13.41
C GLU A 216 2.70 -21.22 -12.99
N ARG A 217 3.45 -22.28 -12.80
CA ARG A 217 2.92 -23.56 -12.32
C ARG A 217 2.80 -23.53 -10.80
N LEU A 218 1.65 -23.95 -10.31
CA LEU A 218 1.44 -24.18 -8.89
C LEU A 218 1.99 -25.54 -8.51
N LEU A 219 3.03 -25.57 -7.70
CA LEU A 219 3.71 -26.78 -7.25
C LEU A 219 3.58 -26.92 -5.74
N THR A 220 3.27 -28.14 -5.29
CA THR A 220 3.21 -28.50 -3.88
C THR A 220 4.25 -29.58 -3.58
N PHE A 221 5.01 -29.38 -2.52
CA PHE A 221 6.03 -30.33 -2.09
C PHE A 221 5.77 -30.77 -0.66
N VAL A 222 5.91 -32.06 -0.39
CA VAL A 222 5.95 -32.60 0.96
C VAL A 222 7.34 -32.36 1.53
N LYS A 223 7.46 -31.69 2.65
CA LYS A 223 8.77 -31.32 3.24
C LYS A 223 9.65 -32.53 3.56
N ALA A 224 9.05 -33.64 3.96
CA ALA A 224 9.77 -34.89 4.23
C ALA A 224 10.49 -35.48 2.98
N ASP A 225 10.03 -35.13 1.77
CA ASP A 225 10.61 -35.60 0.51
C ASP A 225 11.67 -34.64 -0.05
N LEU A 226 11.93 -33.55 0.67
CA LEU A 226 12.94 -32.58 0.27
C LEU A 226 14.32 -32.96 0.84
N ARG A 227 15.34 -32.69 0.06
CA ARG A 227 16.72 -32.64 0.52
C ARG A 227 17.03 -31.29 1.16
N GLU A 228 16.46 -30.20 0.57
CA GLU A 228 16.72 -28.84 1.01
C GLU A 228 15.53 -27.93 0.68
N LEU A 229 15.19 -27.05 1.60
CA LEU A 229 14.28 -25.92 1.41
C LEU A 229 14.97 -24.66 1.90
N GLU A 230 15.40 -23.82 0.97
CA GLU A 230 16.02 -22.53 1.26
C GLU A 230 14.99 -21.41 1.05
N VAL A 231 14.80 -20.56 2.08
CA VAL A 231 13.96 -19.37 2.01
C VAL A 231 14.87 -18.13 1.96
N SER A 232 14.88 -17.44 0.82
CA SER A 232 15.73 -16.26 0.62
C SER A 232 15.20 -15.06 1.39
N THR A 233 16.11 -14.29 1.97
CA THR A 233 15.80 -12.96 2.51
C THR A 233 15.99 -11.85 1.46
N LYS A 234 16.53 -12.19 0.29
CA LYS A 234 16.73 -11.26 -0.83
C LYS A 234 15.56 -11.37 -1.81
N SER A 235 15.02 -10.22 -2.20
CA SER A 235 13.98 -10.13 -3.22
C SER A 235 14.53 -10.47 -4.61
N THR A 236 13.69 -11.10 -5.44
CA THR A 236 13.94 -11.22 -6.89
C THR A 236 13.54 -9.96 -7.66
N MET A 237 12.72 -9.08 -7.04
CA MET A 237 12.40 -7.78 -7.61
C MET A 237 13.65 -6.90 -7.61
N PRO A 238 14.09 -6.37 -8.76
CA PRO A 238 15.20 -5.44 -8.81
C PRO A 238 14.79 -4.09 -8.19
N PRO A 239 15.72 -3.35 -7.55
CA PRO A 239 15.44 -1.98 -7.13
C PRO A 239 15.26 -1.06 -8.33
N ALA A 240 14.35 -0.10 -8.22
CA ALA A 240 13.97 0.83 -9.29
C ALA A 240 15.01 1.98 -9.49
N THR A 241 16.30 1.67 -9.36
CA THR A 241 17.40 2.65 -9.46
C THR A 241 17.62 3.21 -10.88
N GLY A 242 17.03 2.58 -11.90
CA GLY A 242 17.05 3.07 -13.29
C GLY A 242 16.04 4.16 -13.60
N LEU A 243 15.17 4.54 -12.64
CA LEU A 243 14.21 5.62 -12.75
C LEU A 243 14.78 6.90 -12.16
N SER A 244 14.48 8.05 -12.78
CA SER A 244 14.71 9.35 -12.15
C SER A 244 13.76 9.56 -10.97
N SER A 245 14.03 10.54 -10.11
CA SER A 245 13.15 10.86 -8.97
C SER A 245 11.74 11.25 -9.42
N GLU A 246 11.60 11.88 -10.58
CA GLU A 246 10.29 12.23 -11.15
C GLU A 246 9.56 11.00 -11.66
N GLU A 247 10.23 10.14 -12.42
CA GLU A 247 9.67 8.88 -12.91
C GLU A 247 9.26 7.94 -11.76
N LEU A 248 10.05 7.90 -10.68
CA LEU A 248 9.70 7.15 -9.46
C LEU A 248 8.43 7.71 -8.82
N SER A 249 8.30 9.06 -8.73
CA SER A 249 7.10 9.72 -8.22
C SER A 249 5.87 9.41 -9.07
N ASP A 250 6.02 9.36 -10.40
CA ASP A 250 4.95 9.01 -11.33
C ASP A 250 4.49 7.54 -11.14
N VAL A 251 5.44 6.61 -10.99
CA VAL A 251 5.12 5.19 -10.71
C VAL A 251 4.38 5.06 -9.38
N ILE A 252 4.83 5.76 -8.33
CA ILE A 252 4.13 5.77 -7.02
C ILE A 252 2.71 6.31 -7.18
N ALA A 253 2.52 7.42 -7.91
CA ALA A 253 1.20 7.98 -8.20
C ALA A 253 0.29 6.96 -8.87
N TYR A 254 0.77 6.23 -9.87
CA TYR A 254 0.00 5.16 -10.52
C TYR A 254 -0.36 4.04 -9.55
N LEU A 255 0.59 3.54 -8.78
CA LEU A 255 0.33 2.46 -7.81
C LEU A 255 -0.71 2.85 -6.77
N LEU A 256 -0.76 4.12 -6.35
CA LEU A 256 -1.78 4.64 -5.42
C LEU A 256 -3.18 4.68 -6.03
N THR A 257 -3.33 4.64 -7.36
CA THR A 257 -4.65 4.55 -8.02
C THR A 257 -5.23 3.15 -8.05
N LEU A 258 -4.42 2.13 -7.79
CA LEU A 258 -4.82 0.72 -7.82
C LEU A 258 -5.49 0.34 -6.49
N LYS A 259 -6.85 0.34 -6.51
CA LYS A 259 -7.70 0.13 -5.32
C LYS A 259 -8.85 -0.82 -5.63
#